data_ac3b124cd3d1e5a04fb04d097ddd9a5a
#
_entry.id   ac3b124cd3d1e5a04fb04d097ddd9a5a
#
_cell.length_a   1.000
_cell.length_b   1.000
_cell.length_c   1.000
_cell.angle_alpha   90.00
_cell.angle_beta   90.00
_cell.angle_gamma   90.00
#
_symmetry.space_group_name_H-M   'P 1'
#
loop_
_entity.id
_entity.type
_entity.pdbx_description
1 polymer ?
#
loop_
_entity_poly.entity_id
_entity_poly.type
_entity_poly.pdbx_seq_one_letter_code
_entity_poly.pdbx_strand_id
1 'polypeptide(L)' 'TEKEQKVIALYYFEELTLKEISNVLEVSESRVSQLHTKALKKMKERLGDQIDLFGIGNI' A
#
# COMPACT_ATOMS: atom_id res chain seq x y z
N THR A 1 -4.13 -8.36 -5.00
CA THR A 1 -3.18 -9.09 -5.84
C THR A 1 -1.84 -9.22 -5.15
N GLU A 2 -1.01 -10.11 -5.66
CA GLU A 2 0.31 -10.35 -5.08
C GLU A 2 1.16 -9.09 -5.05
N LYS A 3 1.14 -8.31 -6.13
CA LYS A 3 1.96 -7.10 -6.19
C LYS A 3 1.50 -6.06 -5.19
N GLU A 4 0.19 -5.93 -5.04
CA GLU A 4 -0.36 -5.00 -4.06
C GLU A 4 0.00 -5.42 -2.64
N GLN A 5 -0.07 -6.70 -2.37
CA GLN A 5 0.30 -7.23 -1.05
C GLN A 5 1.78 -7.00 -0.77
N LYS A 6 2.62 -7.18 -1.78
CA LYS A 6 4.06 -6.94 -1.62
C LYS A 6 4.35 -5.48 -1.32
N VAL A 7 3.66 -4.56 -2.00
CA VAL A 7 3.85 -3.13 -1.73
C VAL A 7 3.49 -2.81 -0.29
N ILE A 8 2.35 -3.31 0.16
CA ILE A 8 1.92 -3.06 1.54
C ILE A 8 2.93 -3.63 2.53
N ALA A 9 3.38 -4.85 2.31
CA ALA A 9 4.34 -5.47 3.20
C ALA A 9 5.66 -4.71 3.26
N LEU A 10 6.18 -4.32 2.11
CA LEU A 10 7.44 -3.59 2.05
C LEU A 10 7.30 -2.20 2.67
N TYR A 11 6.18 -1.55 2.45
CA TYR A 11 5.99 -0.20 2.96
C TYR A 11 5.80 -0.18 4.48
N TYR A 12 4.97 -1.07 5.00
CA TYR A 12 4.59 -1.02 6.41
C TYR A 12 5.44 -1.90 7.30
N PHE A 13 5.87 -3.06 6.84
CA PHE A 13 6.66 -3.96 7.68
C PHE A 13 8.15 -3.73 7.53
N GLU A 14 8.61 -3.48 6.32
CA GLU A 14 10.02 -3.22 6.06
C GLU A 14 10.38 -1.74 6.09
N GLU A 15 9.37 -0.88 6.19
CA GLU A 15 9.55 0.57 6.27
C GLU A 15 10.34 1.16 5.11
N LEU A 16 10.15 0.61 3.92
CA LEU A 16 10.80 1.11 2.72
C LEU A 16 10.05 2.31 2.15
N THR A 17 10.78 3.20 1.50
CA THR A 17 10.14 4.29 0.77
C THR A 17 9.56 3.77 -0.54
N LEU A 18 8.69 4.57 -1.16
CA LEU A 18 8.14 4.19 -2.47
C LEU A 18 9.25 3.99 -3.49
N LYS A 19 10.29 4.82 -3.42
CA LYS A 19 11.42 4.69 -4.33
C LYS A 19 12.14 3.37 -4.13
N GLU A 20 12.38 3.01 -2.87
CA GLU A 20 13.04 1.74 -2.57
C GLU A 20 12.20 0.56 -3.03
N ILE A 21 10.89 0.64 -2.83
CA ILE A 21 9.98 -0.41 -3.28
C ILE A 21 10.01 -0.52 -4.80
N SER A 22 10.06 0.62 -5.50
CA SER A 22 10.12 0.60 -6.95
C SER A 22 11.36 -0.13 -7.44
N ASN A 23 12.49 0.04 -6.76
CA ASN A 23 13.71 -0.66 -7.10
C ASN A 23 13.59 -2.16 -6.84
N VAL A 24 13.00 -2.53 -5.71
CA VAL A 24 12.83 -3.95 -5.36
C VAL A 24 11.93 -4.65 -6.36
N LEU A 25 10.84 -4.01 -6.76
CA LEU A 25 9.85 -4.62 -7.65
C LEU A 25 10.15 -4.36 -9.13
N GLU A 26 11.16 -3.53 -9.41
CA GLU A 26 11.56 -3.20 -10.77
C GLU A 26 10.42 -2.54 -11.55
N VAL A 27 9.72 -1.61 -10.89
CA VAL A 27 8.66 -0.82 -11.52
C VAL A 27 8.90 0.65 -11.18
N SER A 28 8.14 1.56 -11.80
CA SER A 28 8.29 2.98 -11.53
C SER A 28 7.69 3.34 -10.18
N GLU A 29 8.13 4.49 -9.64
CA GLU A 29 7.54 5.00 -8.40
C GLU A 29 6.05 5.27 -8.58
N SER A 30 5.66 5.79 -9.74
CA SER A 30 4.25 6.04 -10.03
C SER A 30 3.44 4.76 -9.94
N ARG A 31 4.00 3.67 -10.45
CA ARG A 31 3.31 2.38 -10.38
C ARG A 31 3.19 1.89 -8.95
N VAL A 32 4.25 2.06 -8.15
CA VAL A 32 4.20 1.68 -6.74
C VAL A 32 3.11 2.49 -6.02
N SER A 33 3.05 3.79 -6.29
CA SER A 33 2.03 4.65 -5.69
C SER A 33 0.63 4.18 -6.06
N GLN A 34 0.42 3.81 -7.33
CA GLN A 34 -0.86 3.29 -7.77
C GLN A 34 -1.22 1.99 -7.06
N LEU A 35 -0.26 1.09 -6.94
CA LEU A 35 -0.48 -0.19 -6.26
C LEU A 35 -0.81 0.03 -4.79
N HIS A 36 -0.12 0.96 -4.16
CA HIS A 36 -0.37 1.30 -2.76
C HIS A 36 -1.79 1.84 -2.57
N THR A 37 -2.19 2.78 -3.43
CA THR A 37 -3.52 3.36 -3.37
C THR A 37 -4.60 2.31 -3.60
N LYS A 38 -4.40 1.45 -4.58
CA LYS A 38 -5.36 0.38 -4.87
C LYS A 38 -5.48 -0.58 -3.69
N ALA A 39 -4.35 -0.93 -3.09
CA ALA A 39 -4.36 -1.84 -1.95
C ALA A 39 -5.13 -1.25 -0.78
N LEU A 40 -4.90 0.03 -0.48
CA LEU A 40 -5.61 0.70 0.60
C LEU A 40 -7.11 0.76 0.32
N LYS A 41 -7.48 1.04 -0.92
CA LYS A 41 -8.88 1.09 -1.30
C LYS A 41 -9.56 -0.26 -1.11
N LYS A 42 -8.89 -1.32 -1.51
CA LYS A 42 -9.43 -2.67 -1.33
C LYS A 42 -9.59 -3.01 0.14
N MET A 43 -8.61 -2.65 0.95
CA MET A 43 -8.68 -2.87 2.38
C MET A 43 -9.86 -2.12 2.99
N LYS A 44 -10.08 -0.88 2.57
CA LYS A 44 -11.20 -0.09 3.04
C LYS A 44 -12.53 -0.75 2.68
N GLU A 45 -12.64 -1.25 1.46
CA GLU A 45 -13.87 -1.91 1.02
C GLU A 45 -14.16 -3.17 1.82
N ARG A 46 -13.13 -3.90 2.20
CA ARG A 46 -13.29 -5.15 2.94
C ARG A 46 -13.58 -4.92 4.41
N LEU A 47 -12.95 -3.90 4.99
CA LEU A 47 -13.05 -3.65 6.43
C LEU A 47 -14.14 -2.64 6.79
N GLY A 48 -14.63 -1.91 5.80
CA GLY A 48 -15.62 -0.89 6.05
C GLY A 48 -15.07 0.16 7.01
N ASP A 49 -15.86 0.51 8.01
CA ASP A 49 -15.47 1.56 8.95
C ASP A 49 -14.28 1.18 9.81
N GLN A 50 -13.90 -0.08 9.81
CA GLN A 50 -12.76 -0.52 10.61
C GLN A 50 -11.44 -0.01 10.06
N ILE A 51 -11.45 0.58 8.89
CA ILE A 51 -10.25 1.17 8.32
C ILE A 51 -9.66 2.24 9.23
N ASP A 52 -10.48 2.80 10.12
CA ASP A 52 -10.03 3.80 11.06
C ASP A 52 -8.94 3.29 11.98
N LEU A 53 -8.84 1.99 12.16
CA LEU A 53 -7.78 1.40 12.95
C LEU A 53 -6.40 1.73 12.42
N PHE A 54 -6.32 2.06 11.16
CA PHE A 54 -5.05 2.42 10.52
C PHE A 54 -4.84 3.92 10.48
N GLY A 55 -5.76 4.69 11.04
CA GLY A 55 -5.66 6.14 11.05
C GLY A 55 -5.96 6.79 9.72
N ILE A 56 -6.51 6.05 8.77
CA ILE A 56 -6.77 6.56 7.44
C ILE A 56 -8.12 7.24 7.34
N GLY A 57 -9.11 6.70 8.00
CA GLY A 57 -10.45 7.23 7.92
C GLY A 57 -10.72 8.43 8.82
N ASN A 58 -9.78 8.80 9.65
CA ASN A 58 -9.94 9.88 10.62
C ASN A 58 -9.43 11.22 10.17
N ILE A 59 -9.17 11.34 8.93
CA ILE A 59 -8.57 12.57 8.41
C ILE A 59 -9.59 13.61 8.08
#